data_32d605239d04fda04a19cc8085946ce7
#
_entry.id   32d605239d04fda04a19cc8085946ce7
#
_cell.length_a   1.000
_cell.length_b   1.000
_cell.length_c   1.000
_cell.angle_alpha   90.00
_cell.angle_beta   90.00
_cell.angle_gamma   90.00
#
_symmetry.space_group_name_H-M   'P 1'
#
loop_
_entity.id
_entity.type
_entity.pdbx_description
1 polymer ?
#
loop_
_entity_poly.entity_id
_entity_poly.type
_entity_poly.pdbx_seq_one_letter_code
_entity_poly.pdbx_strand_id
1 'polypeptide(L)'
;MKDEFDELLEELNLDDFEAKDATYQVWVLGYDENENITDFEVTVNESKDAESMVEYAERYVEEERYGTMAFPDEVKYIEVLVETVVDLEDYDENVGTLFSKIIKIK
;
A
#
# COMPACT_ATOMS: atom_id res chain seq x y z
N MET A 1 -20.61 8.59 -10.59
CA MET A 1 -20.58 8.00 -9.24
C MET A 1 -19.16 8.09 -8.70
N LYS A 2 -19.04 8.57 -7.48
CA LYS A 2 -17.74 8.68 -6.84
C LYS A 2 -17.33 7.33 -6.28
N ASP A 3 -16.05 7.02 -6.36
CA ASP A 3 -15.55 5.83 -5.72
C ASP A 3 -15.13 6.16 -4.27
N GLU A 4 -14.74 5.14 -3.53
CA GLU A 4 -14.36 5.29 -2.13
C GLU A 4 -13.20 6.28 -1.93
N PHE A 5 -12.31 6.32 -2.89
CA PHE A 5 -11.16 7.22 -2.84
C PHE A 5 -11.58 8.68 -2.94
N ASP A 6 -12.51 8.98 -3.85
CA ASP A 6 -13.01 10.34 -4.02
C ASP A 6 -13.75 10.81 -2.77
N GLU A 7 -14.53 9.92 -2.15
CA GLU A 7 -15.22 10.23 -0.90
C GLU A 7 -14.23 10.54 0.22
N LEU A 8 -13.15 9.78 0.28
CA LEU A 8 -12.12 9.97 1.29
C LEU A 8 -11.46 11.32 1.15
N LEU A 9 -11.15 11.73 -0.07
CA LEU A 9 -10.57 13.04 -0.33
C LEU A 9 -11.50 14.18 0.07
N GLU A 10 -12.80 14.05 -0.18
CA GLU A 10 -13.77 15.04 0.22
C GLU A 10 -13.89 15.13 1.73
N GLU A 11 -13.89 13.99 2.40
CA GLU A 11 -14.00 13.90 3.85
C GLU A 11 -12.84 14.61 4.55
N LEU A 12 -11.65 14.52 3.94
CA LEU A 12 -10.46 15.17 4.45
C LEU A 12 -10.36 16.64 4.04
N ASN A 13 -11.35 17.12 3.31
CA ASN A 13 -11.40 18.51 2.83
C ASN A 13 -10.18 18.85 1.97
N LEU A 14 -9.82 17.95 1.10
CA LEU A 14 -8.66 18.09 0.22
C LEU A 14 -9.07 18.59 -1.18
N ASP A 15 -10.20 19.27 -1.28
CA ASP A 15 -10.69 19.80 -2.55
C ASP A 15 -9.70 20.75 -3.22
N ASP A 16 -8.89 21.41 -2.41
CA ASP A 16 -7.87 22.33 -2.90
C ASP A 16 -6.61 21.60 -3.37
N PHE A 17 -6.51 20.31 -3.09
CA PHE A 17 -5.38 19.51 -3.53
C PHE A 17 -5.69 18.91 -4.88
N GLU A 18 -4.81 19.13 -5.82
CA GLU A 18 -4.95 18.53 -7.13
C GLU A 18 -4.56 17.05 -7.02
N ALA A 19 -5.21 16.22 -7.86
CA ALA A 19 -4.93 14.78 -7.88
C ALA A 19 -3.45 14.47 -8.10
N LYS A 20 -2.73 15.39 -8.73
CA LYS A 20 -1.29 15.22 -8.97
C LYS A 20 -0.47 15.19 -7.70
N ASP A 21 -1.00 15.67 -6.59
CA ASP A 21 -0.29 15.67 -5.32
C ASP A 21 -0.39 14.34 -4.59
N ALA A 22 -1.22 13.43 -5.08
CA ALA A 22 -1.35 12.10 -4.51
C ALA A 22 -0.37 11.14 -5.17
N THR A 23 0.26 10.30 -4.36
CA THR A 23 1.15 9.24 -4.83
C THR A 23 0.61 7.92 -4.31
N TYR A 24 0.66 6.89 -5.14
CA TYR A 24 0.19 5.57 -4.78
C TYR A 24 1.40 4.66 -4.61
N GLN A 25 1.49 4.01 -3.46
CA GLN A 25 2.65 3.19 -3.10
C GLN A 25 2.25 1.75 -2.85
N VAL A 26 3.04 0.83 -3.37
CA VAL A 26 2.88 -0.60 -3.11
C VAL A 26 3.85 -0.99 -2.01
N TRP A 27 3.31 -1.50 -0.91
CA TRP A 27 4.08 -1.87 0.27
C TRP A 27 4.00 -3.36 0.54
N VAL A 28 5.05 -3.90 1.15
CA VAL A 28 5.04 -5.25 1.71
C VAL A 28 5.38 -5.11 3.19
N LEU A 29 4.45 -5.53 4.04
CA LEU A 29 4.62 -5.49 5.49
C LEU A 29 4.73 -6.90 6.03
N GLY A 30 5.57 -7.10 7.04
CA GLY A 30 5.76 -8.42 7.65
C GLY A 30 5.03 -8.55 8.97
N TYR A 31 4.42 -9.71 9.21
CA TYR A 31 3.73 -10.04 10.46
C TYR A 31 4.29 -11.34 11.03
N ASP A 32 4.34 -11.44 12.36
CA ASP A 32 4.82 -12.65 13.04
C ASP A 32 3.71 -13.71 13.13
N GLU A 33 4.01 -14.82 13.80
CA GLU A 33 3.06 -15.94 13.92
C GLU A 33 1.80 -15.59 14.70
N ASN A 34 1.84 -14.52 15.51
CA ASN A 34 0.70 -14.02 16.26
C ASN A 34 -0.05 -12.90 15.52
N GLU A 35 0.33 -12.67 14.27
CA GLU A 35 -0.26 -11.63 13.43
C GLU A 35 0.02 -10.21 13.92
N ASN A 36 1.12 -10.04 14.66
CA ASN A 36 1.58 -8.73 15.08
C ASN A 36 2.56 -8.19 14.03
N ILE A 37 2.48 -6.89 13.78
CA ILE A 37 3.37 -6.27 12.80
C ILE A 37 4.81 -6.31 13.32
N THR A 38 5.73 -6.61 12.39
CA THR A 38 7.16 -6.62 12.68
C THR A 38 7.81 -5.36 12.12
N ASP A 39 9.12 -5.24 12.25
CA ASP A 39 9.84 -4.11 11.68
C ASP A 39 10.05 -4.23 10.17
N PHE A 40 9.65 -5.35 9.58
CA PHE A 40 9.80 -5.54 8.15
C PHE A 40 8.75 -4.75 7.39
N GLU A 41 9.20 -3.74 6.66
CA GLU A 41 8.34 -3.00 5.75
C GLU A 41 9.19 -2.48 4.60
N VAL A 42 8.66 -2.56 3.40
CA VAL A 42 9.37 -2.11 2.21
C VAL A 42 8.39 -1.59 1.17
N THR A 43 8.77 -0.50 0.52
CA THR A 43 8.02 0.03 -0.62
C THR A 43 8.60 -0.60 -1.88
N VAL A 44 7.79 -1.33 -2.62
CA VAL A 44 8.28 -2.03 -3.82
C VAL A 44 8.00 -1.28 -5.11
N ASN A 45 7.08 -0.34 -5.09
CA ASN A 45 6.81 0.50 -6.25
C ASN A 45 6.00 1.72 -5.83
N GLU A 46 6.03 2.76 -6.65
CA GLU A 46 5.19 3.94 -6.45
C GLU A 46 4.93 4.63 -7.78
N SER A 47 3.81 5.31 -7.88
CA SER A 47 3.42 6.01 -9.09
C SER A 47 2.28 6.97 -8.75
N LYS A 48 2.02 7.89 -9.67
CA LYS A 48 0.86 8.79 -9.56
C LYS A 48 -0.37 8.19 -10.23
N ASP A 49 -0.27 6.97 -10.74
CA ASP A 49 -1.39 6.27 -11.38
C ASP A 49 -1.89 5.16 -10.45
N ALA A 50 -3.06 5.38 -9.85
CA ALA A 50 -3.67 4.43 -8.91
C ALA A 50 -3.93 3.08 -9.56
N GLU A 51 -4.50 3.07 -10.76
CA GLU A 51 -4.85 1.85 -11.46
C GLU A 51 -3.63 0.98 -11.74
N SER A 52 -2.54 1.60 -12.18
CA SER A 52 -1.28 0.89 -12.43
C SER A 52 -0.72 0.25 -11.17
N MET A 53 -0.84 0.92 -10.03
CA MET A 53 -0.30 0.39 -8.79
C MET A 53 -1.15 -0.75 -8.25
N VAL A 54 -2.47 -0.66 -8.38
CA VAL A 54 -3.35 -1.76 -7.98
C VAL A 54 -3.07 -2.98 -8.86
N GLU A 55 -2.95 -2.79 -10.17
CA GLU A 55 -2.63 -3.88 -11.09
C GLU A 55 -1.26 -4.48 -10.77
N TYR A 56 -0.29 -3.64 -10.48
CA TYR A 56 1.05 -4.12 -10.08
C TYR A 56 0.98 -4.99 -8.83
N ALA A 57 0.23 -4.55 -7.81
CA ALA A 57 0.10 -5.30 -6.56
C ALA A 57 -0.61 -6.64 -6.78
N GLU A 58 -1.66 -6.66 -7.60
CA GLU A 58 -2.38 -7.88 -7.92
C GLU A 58 -1.45 -8.89 -8.60
N ARG A 59 -0.66 -8.45 -9.56
CA ARG A 59 0.31 -9.31 -10.25
C ARG A 59 1.43 -9.75 -9.33
N TYR A 60 1.87 -8.86 -8.44
CA TYR A 60 2.90 -9.17 -7.47
C TYR A 60 2.51 -10.37 -6.61
N VAL A 61 1.26 -10.39 -6.17
CA VAL A 61 0.71 -11.50 -5.39
C VAL A 61 0.51 -12.73 -6.27
N GLU A 62 -0.11 -12.56 -7.44
CA GLU A 62 -0.42 -13.66 -8.34
C GLU A 62 0.83 -14.40 -8.83
N GLU A 63 1.88 -13.64 -9.14
CA GLU A 63 3.13 -14.20 -9.63
C GLU A 63 4.11 -14.55 -8.51
N GLU A 64 3.69 -14.39 -7.26
CA GLU A 64 4.51 -14.70 -6.09
C GLU A 64 5.88 -14.01 -6.10
N ARG A 65 5.91 -12.77 -6.56
CA ARG A 65 7.16 -12.00 -6.66
C ARG A 65 7.84 -11.78 -5.32
N TYR A 66 7.05 -11.82 -4.24
CA TYR A 66 7.59 -11.71 -2.88
C TYR A 66 8.54 -12.87 -2.55
N GLY A 67 8.50 -13.97 -3.29
CA GLY A 67 9.37 -15.12 -3.06
C GLY A 67 10.85 -14.82 -3.25
N THR A 68 11.19 -13.72 -3.91
CA THR A 68 12.60 -13.32 -4.10
C THR A 68 13.14 -12.50 -2.94
N MET A 69 12.28 -12.12 -2.00
CA MET A 69 12.70 -11.34 -0.84
C MET A 69 13.27 -12.20 0.26
N ALA A 70 14.27 -11.67 0.98
CA ALA A 70 14.84 -12.33 2.14
C ALA A 70 14.11 -11.82 3.39
N PHE A 71 13.17 -12.61 3.89
CA PHE A 71 12.41 -12.24 5.07
C PHE A 71 13.10 -12.69 6.36
N PRO A 72 13.07 -11.88 7.42
CA PRO A 72 13.52 -12.31 8.74
C PRO A 72 12.75 -13.54 9.20
N ASP A 73 13.37 -14.39 10.04
CA ASP A 73 12.73 -15.60 10.52
C ASP A 73 11.43 -15.36 11.28
N GLU A 74 11.29 -14.21 11.90
CA GLU A 74 10.08 -13.86 12.64
C GLU A 74 8.88 -13.58 11.75
N VAL A 75 9.11 -13.26 10.48
CA VAL A 75 8.04 -12.95 9.54
C VAL A 75 7.42 -14.24 9.02
N LYS A 76 6.16 -14.47 9.36
CA LYS A 76 5.40 -15.67 8.95
C LYS A 76 4.32 -15.33 7.92
N TYR A 77 3.85 -14.09 7.93
CA TYR A 77 2.85 -13.59 6.99
C TYR A 77 3.32 -12.26 6.42
N ILE A 78 2.87 -11.95 5.23
CA ILE A 78 3.09 -10.63 4.65
C ILE A 78 1.77 -10.05 4.19
N GLU A 79 1.71 -8.73 4.17
CA GLU A 79 0.60 -8.02 3.56
C GLU A 79 1.14 -7.21 2.40
N VAL A 80 0.57 -7.43 1.21
CA VAL A 80 0.87 -6.62 0.03
C VAL A 80 -0.28 -5.64 -0.11
N LEU A 81 0.01 -4.35 -0.07
CA LEU A 81 -1.04 -3.33 -0.09
C LEU A 81 -0.64 -2.15 -0.95
N VAL A 82 -1.67 -1.44 -1.42
CA VAL A 82 -1.50 -0.19 -2.16
C VAL A 82 -2.09 0.92 -1.31
N GLU A 83 -1.28 1.89 -0.95
CA GLU A 83 -1.69 3.02 -0.14
C GLU A 83 -1.67 4.31 -0.95
N THR A 84 -2.61 5.19 -0.65
CA THR A 84 -2.65 6.53 -1.21
C THR A 84 -1.96 7.47 -0.23
N VAL A 85 -0.92 8.12 -0.68
CA VAL A 85 -0.16 9.06 0.13
C VAL A 85 -0.33 10.45 -0.46
N VAL A 86 -0.80 11.38 0.35
CA VAL A 86 -0.96 12.78 -0.05
C VAL A 86 0.15 13.59 0.59
N ASP A 87 0.87 14.35 -0.23
CA ASP A 87 1.91 15.25 0.23
C ASP A 87 1.25 16.50 0.78
N LEU A 88 1.24 16.63 2.09
CA LEU A 88 0.75 17.82 2.76
C LEU A 88 1.95 18.73 3.04
N GLU A 89 1.69 20.00 3.23
CA GLU A 89 2.74 21.03 3.33
C GLU A 89 3.94 20.64 4.21
N ASP A 90 3.69 19.96 5.33
CA ASP A 90 4.74 19.61 6.27
C ASP A 90 5.00 18.11 6.42
N TYR A 91 4.15 17.26 5.82
CA TYR A 91 4.30 15.81 5.98
C TYR A 91 3.47 15.06 4.94
N ASP A 92 3.78 13.77 4.79
CA ASP A 92 3.02 12.87 3.94
C ASP A 92 1.99 12.14 4.79
N GLU A 93 0.77 11.99 4.29
CA GLU A 93 -0.26 11.28 5.01
C GLU A 93 -0.88 10.18 4.15
N ASN A 94 -1.03 9.00 4.75
CA ASN A 94 -1.75 7.90 4.11
C ASN A 94 -3.24 8.12 4.30
N VAL A 95 -3.94 8.38 3.21
CA VAL A 95 -5.37 8.69 3.24
C VAL A 95 -6.27 7.54 2.79
N GLY A 96 -5.70 6.41 2.42
CA GLY A 96 -6.53 5.26 2.07
C GLY A 96 -5.75 4.10 1.47
N THR A 97 -6.33 2.91 1.62
CA THR A 97 -5.77 1.67 1.09
C THR A 97 -6.66 1.21 -0.06
N LEU A 98 -6.08 1.05 -1.24
CA LEU A 98 -6.82 0.65 -2.45
C LEU A 98 -6.80 -0.85 -2.69
N PHE A 99 -5.85 -1.56 -2.10
CA PHE A 99 -5.68 -3.00 -2.26
C PHE A 99 -4.96 -3.54 -1.04
N SER A 100 -5.34 -4.72 -0.59
CA SER A 100 -4.66 -5.38 0.52
C SER A 100 -4.86 -6.90 0.41
N LYS A 101 -3.78 -7.65 0.56
CA LYS A 101 -3.81 -9.10 0.54
C LYS A 101 -2.79 -9.65 1.54
N ILE A 102 -3.25 -10.50 2.44
CA ILE A 102 -2.39 -11.15 3.43
C ILE A 102 -2.05 -12.56 2.94
N ILE A 103 -0.78 -12.92 3.02
CA ILE A 103 -0.26 -14.18 2.50
C ILE A 103 0.62 -14.85 3.56
N LYS A 104 0.40 -16.15 3.77
CA LYS A 104 1.26 -16.93 4.66
C LYS A 104 2.48 -17.39 3.87
N ILE A 105 3.69 -17.06 4.35
CA ILE A 105 4.94 -17.38 3.65
C ILE A 105 5.78 -18.48 4.35
N LYS A 106 5.47 -18.78 5.61
CA LYS A 106 6.22 -19.80 6.36
C LYS A 106 5.32 -20.68 7.20
#